data_6946913a58999e1b9a7abd93f183e538
#
_entry.id   6946913a58999e1b9a7abd93f183e538
#
_cell.length_a   1.000
_cell.length_b   1.000
_cell.length_c   1.000
_cell.angle_alpha   90.00
_cell.angle_beta   90.00
_cell.angle_gamma   90.00
#
_symmetry.space_group_name_H-M   'P 1'
#
loop_
_entity.id
_entity.type
_entity.pdbx_description
1 polymer ?
#
loop_
_entity_poly.entity_id
_entity_poly.type
_entity_poly.pdbx_seq_one_letter_code
_entity_poly.pdbx_strand_id
1 'polypeptide(L)'
;ERGVLKYDYVEGELERIYPREREFRGEKVPYWYIDLKDRETGSIYSIGLRSSSGVWRSIILSLGSAKHFLLPVRIAPYRKGEYDRVSVYLGEDRLDWISELPPVEEVEVNGQRVKTTTKRDEYILSLVEGVNKLVSGSDERPTPQPTPETPQPTRRERKPRKSIGLSISSLTNEE
;
A
#
# COMPACT_ATOMS: atom_id res chain seq x y z
N GLU A 1 18.11 3.07 -21.70
CA GLU A 1 16.69 3.15 -21.29
C GLU A 1 16.49 2.24 -20.09
N ARG A 2 16.16 2.80 -18.92
CA ARG A 2 15.76 2.01 -17.77
C ARG A 2 14.33 1.57 -18.01
N GLY A 3 14.14 0.30 -18.36
CA GLY A 3 12.82 -0.29 -18.52
C GLY A 3 11.99 -0.14 -17.24
N VAL A 4 10.73 0.30 -17.37
CA VAL A 4 9.79 0.34 -16.26
C VAL A 4 9.32 -1.08 -16.01
N LEU A 5 9.65 -1.63 -14.84
CA LEU A 5 9.12 -2.91 -14.40
C LEU A 5 7.67 -2.70 -13.96
N LYS A 6 6.77 -3.56 -14.48
CA LYS A 6 5.35 -3.57 -14.09
C LYS A 6 5.10 -4.83 -13.27
N TYR A 7 4.52 -4.64 -12.10
CA TYR A 7 4.13 -5.72 -11.20
C TYR A 7 2.62 -5.75 -11.03
N ASP A 8 2.05 -6.94 -10.96
CA ASP A 8 0.63 -7.12 -10.66
C ASP A 8 0.34 -6.86 -9.17
N TYR A 9 1.33 -7.07 -8.32
CA TYR A 9 1.28 -6.80 -6.88
C TYR A 9 2.69 -6.68 -6.31
N VAL A 10 2.79 -6.10 -5.12
CA VAL A 10 3.98 -6.12 -4.28
C VAL A 10 3.62 -6.83 -2.98
N GLU A 11 4.47 -7.77 -2.54
CA GLU A 11 4.26 -8.54 -1.32
C GLU A 11 5.53 -8.56 -0.48
N GLY A 12 5.37 -8.46 0.85
CA GLY A 12 6.45 -8.53 1.79
C GLY A 12 6.00 -8.29 3.23
N GLU A 13 6.92 -8.43 4.17
CA GLU A 13 6.69 -8.05 5.56
C GLU A 13 6.63 -6.53 5.67
N LEU A 14 5.58 -6.02 6.30
CA LEU A 14 5.46 -4.58 6.52
C LEU A 14 6.51 -4.15 7.56
N GLU A 15 7.42 -3.26 7.16
CA GLU A 15 8.49 -2.75 8.02
C GLU A 15 8.08 -1.43 8.68
N ARG A 16 7.58 -0.49 7.87
CA ARG A 16 7.20 0.84 8.36
C ARG A 16 6.40 1.62 7.34
N ILE A 17 5.70 2.64 7.84
CA ILE A 17 5.02 3.66 7.04
C ILE A 17 5.52 5.02 7.52
N TYR A 18 6.01 5.85 6.60
CA TYR A 18 6.59 7.15 6.97
C TYR A 18 6.34 8.23 5.92
N PRO A 19 6.25 9.51 6.34
CA PRO A 19 6.11 10.63 5.43
C PRO A 19 7.46 11.06 4.85
N ARG A 20 7.45 11.55 3.62
CA ARG A 20 8.60 12.20 2.99
C ARG A 20 8.14 13.25 1.99
N GLU A 21 8.86 14.35 1.91
CA GLU A 21 8.65 15.33 0.87
C GLU A 21 9.43 14.96 -0.40
N ARG A 22 8.81 15.15 -1.55
CA ARG A 22 9.46 15.08 -2.86
C ARG A 22 9.31 16.40 -3.56
N GLU A 23 10.36 16.83 -4.23
CA GLU A 23 10.30 17.97 -5.12
C GLU A 23 9.70 17.52 -6.46
N PHE A 24 8.66 18.22 -6.90
CA PHE A 24 8.04 18.03 -8.19
C PHE A 24 7.78 19.39 -8.82
N ARG A 25 8.45 19.70 -9.93
CA ARG A 25 8.36 20.99 -10.63
C ARG A 25 8.67 22.22 -9.75
N GLY A 26 9.64 22.07 -8.85
CA GLY A 26 10.03 23.16 -7.91
C GLY A 26 9.14 23.28 -6.67
N GLU A 27 8.10 22.47 -6.54
CA GLU A 27 7.21 22.45 -5.38
C GLU A 27 7.48 21.21 -4.52
N LYS A 28 7.47 21.39 -3.20
CA LYS A 28 7.54 20.29 -2.25
C LYS A 28 6.17 19.65 -2.12
N VAL A 29 6.07 18.39 -2.51
CA VAL A 29 4.85 17.60 -2.45
C VAL A 29 4.99 16.52 -1.37
N PRO A 30 4.05 16.41 -0.41
CA PRO A 30 4.09 15.38 0.60
C PRO A 30 3.73 14.01 0.02
N TYR A 31 4.57 13.02 0.32
CA TYR A 31 4.41 11.62 -0.02
C TYR A 31 4.42 10.77 1.25
N TRP A 32 3.72 9.65 1.19
CA TRP A 32 3.84 8.57 2.15
C TRP A 32 4.54 7.38 1.51
N TYR A 33 5.43 6.75 2.26
CA TYR A 33 6.15 5.56 1.85
C TYR A 33 5.74 4.39 2.71
N ILE A 34 5.55 3.24 2.07
CA ILE A 34 5.28 1.96 2.70
C ILE A 34 6.45 1.06 2.33
N ASP A 35 7.24 0.65 3.31
CA ASP A 35 8.35 -0.27 3.11
C ASP A 35 7.89 -1.70 3.40
N LEU A 36 8.03 -2.56 2.39
CA LEU A 36 7.78 -3.99 2.47
C LEU A 36 9.09 -4.74 2.26
N LYS A 37 9.42 -5.65 3.19
CA LYS A 37 10.62 -6.48 3.11
C LYS A 37 10.29 -7.84 2.52
N ASP A 38 10.96 -8.19 1.47
CA ASP A 38 10.90 -9.52 0.87
C ASP A 38 11.57 -10.54 1.82
N ARG A 39 10.85 -11.62 2.13
CA ARG A 39 11.34 -12.66 3.05
C ARG A 39 12.49 -13.49 2.50
N GLU A 40 12.50 -13.70 1.18
CA GLU A 40 13.49 -14.56 0.54
C GLU A 40 14.80 -13.82 0.30
N THR A 41 14.71 -12.60 -0.21
CA THR A 41 15.89 -11.80 -0.60
C THR A 41 16.34 -10.81 0.46
N GLY A 42 15.48 -10.48 1.42
CA GLY A 42 15.70 -9.40 2.38
C GLY A 42 15.64 -8.00 1.77
N SER A 43 15.31 -7.90 0.48
CA SER A 43 15.18 -6.62 -0.22
C SER A 43 14.00 -5.82 0.28
N ILE A 44 14.14 -4.49 0.35
CA ILE A 44 13.06 -3.58 0.75
C ILE A 44 12.46 -2.93 -0.50
N TYR A 45 11.16 -3.09 -0.66
CA TYR A 45 10.36 -2.40 -1.67
C TYR A 45 9.65 -1.21 -1.04
N SER A 46 9.95 0.00 -1.51
CA SER A 46 9.34 1.22 -1.02
C SER A 46 8.26 1.71 -1.99
N ILE A 47 7.01 1.69 -1.57
CA ILE A 47 5.88 2.19 -2.34
C ILE A 47 5.62 3.64 -1.95
N GLY A 48 5.90 4.57 -2.85
CA GLY A 48 5.67 6.01 -2.61
C GLY A 48 4.37 6.50 -3.24
N LEU A 49 3.49 7.06 -2.43
CA LEU A 49 2.17 7.57 -2.82
C LEU A 49 1.97 9.01 -2.35
N ARG A 50 1.35 9.85 -3.16
CA ARG A 50 0.97 11.20 -2.74
C ARG A 50 -0.02 11.12 -1.58
N SER A 51 0.14 12.00 -0.56
CA SER A 51 -0.76 12.05 0.60
C SER A 51 -2.21 12.36 0.23
N SER A 52 -2.44 13.08 -0.87
CA SER A 52 -3.78 13.37 -1.42
C SER A 52 -4.37 12.24 -2.26
N SER A 53 -3.62 11.17 -2.52
CA SER A 53 -4.07 10.06 -3.38
C SER A 53 -5.17 9.23 -2.72
N GLY A 54 -6.24 8.94 -3.47
CA GLY A 54 -7.28 8.00 -3.05
C GLY A 54 -6.75 6.58 -2.83
N VAL A 55 -5.72 6.18 -3.58
CA VAL A 55 -5.03 4.88 -3.41
C VAL A 55 -4.33 4.82 -2.06
N TRP A 56 -3.60 5.86 -1.66
CA TRP A 56 -3.00 5.98 -0.34
C TRP A 56 -4.02 5.78 0.78
N ARG A 57 -5.11 6.55 0.73
CA ARG A 57 -6.19 6.44 1.73
C ARG A 57 -6.78 5.03 1.79
N SER A 58 -7.02 4.41 0.64
CA SER A 58 -7.55 3.03 0.59
C SER A 58 -6.61 2.03 1.23
N ILE A 59 -5.30 2.13 1.00
CA ILE A 59 -4.31 1.25 1.62
C ILE A 59 -4.32 1.42 3.14
N ILE A 60 -4.26 2.64 3.65
CA ILE A 60 -4.21 2.88 5.10
C ILE A 60 -5.50 2.46 5.81
N LEU A 61 -6.64 2.68 5.20
CA LEU A 61 -7.92 2.21 5.74
C LEU A 61 -8.01 0.68 5.79
N SER A 62 -7.40 -0.01 4.82
CA SER A 62 -7.31 -1.47 4.86
C SER A 62 -6.29 -1.95 5.88
N LEU A 63 -5.08 -1.39 5.92
CA LEU A 63 -4.06 -1.76 6.91
C LEU A 63 -4.52 -1.48 8.35
N GLY A 64 -5.24 -0.37 8.56
CA GLY A 64 -5.81 0.00 9.86
C GLY A 64 -6.86 -0.97 10.39
N SER A 65 -7.46 -1.81 9.54
CA SER A 65 -8.39 -2.86 9.97
C SER A 65 -7.68 -4.13 10.49
N ALA A 66 -6.38 -4.28 10.22
CA ALA A 66 -5.60 -5.43 10.65
C ALA A 66 -5.35 -5.40 12.16
N LYS A 67 -5.40 -6.57 12.78
CA LYS A 67 -5.13 -6.74 14.22
C LYS A 67 -3.66 -7.05 14.52
N HIS A 68 -2.91 -7.51 13.54
CA HIS A 68 -1.50 -7.87 13.63
C HIS A 68 -0.87 -7.88 12.22
N PHE A 69 0.47 -7.89 12.16
CA PHE A 69 1.24 -8.00 10.92
C PHE A 69 2.24 -9.17 10.99
N LEU A 70 1.78 -10.34 11.45
CA LEU A 70 2.59 -11.57 11.50
C LEU A 70 2.74 -12.26 10.14
N LEU A 71 1.87 -11.92 9.19
CA LEU A 71 1.86 -12.44 7.83
C LEU A 71 2.31 -11.35 6.84
N PRO A 72 2.80 -11.74 5.65
CA PRO A 72 3.17 -10.76 4.63
C PRO A 72 1.96 -9.95 4.18
N VAL A 73 2.19 -8.67 3.91
CA VAL A 73 1.21 -7.77 3.30
C VAL A 73 1.39 -7.82 1.79
N ARG A 74 0.30 -8.01 1.06
CA ARG A 74 0.26 -7.92 -0.41
C ARG A 74 -0.60 -6.76 -0.82
N ILE A 75 -0.04 -5.87 -1.64
CA ILE A 75 -0.71 -4.69 -2.19
C ILE A 75 -0.86 -4.91 -3.69
N ALA A 76 -2.10 -5.08 -4.15
CA ALA A 76 -2.44 -5.40 -5.52
C ALA A 76 -3.27 -4.26 -6.15
N PRO A 77 -2.66 -3.40 -7.00
CA PRO A 77 -3.39 -2.40 -7.75
C PRO A 77 -4.23 -3.07 -8.85
N TYR A 78 -5.41 -2.50 -9.10
CA TYR A 78 -6.27 -2.91 -10.20
C TYR A 78 -7.05 -1.72 -10.75
N ARG A 79 -7.54 -1.86 -11.98
CA ARG A 79 -8.37 -0.83 -12.60
C ARG A 79 -9.83 -1.26 -12.64
N LYS A 80 -10.72 -0.38 -12.22
CA LYS A 80 -12.16 -0.58 -12.31
C LYS A 80 -12.79 0.61 -13.03
N GLY A 81 -13.14 0.42 -14.31
CA GLY A 81 -13.53 1.52 -15.19
C GLY A 81 -12.37 2.49 -15.39
N GLU A 82 -12.58 3.76 -15.10
CA GLU A 82 -11.57 4.83 -15.20
C GLU A 82 -10.76 5.03 -13.91
N TYR A 83 -11.10 4.30 -12.83
CA TYR A 83 -10.51 4.51 -11.52
C TYR A 83 -9.45 3.44 -11.20
N ASP A 84 -8.30 3.92 -10.76
CA ASP A 84 -7.28 3.08 -10.15
C ASP A 84 -7.71 2.73 -8.72
N ARG A 85 -7.68 1.45 -8.40
CA ARG A 85 -8.08 0.88 -7.12
C ARG A 85 -6.96 0.00 -6.59
N VAL A 86 -7.08 -0.38 -5.33
CA VAL A 86 -6.11 -1.26 -4.69
C VAL A 86 -6.85 -2.25 -3.79
N SER A 87 -6.38 -3.49 -3.78
CA SER A 87 -6.73 -4.49 -2.77
C SER A 87 -5.52 -4.75 -1.90
N VAL A 88 -5.73 -4.86 -0.60
CA VAL A 88 -4.69 -5.15 0.39
C VAL A 88 -5.04 -6.48 1.04
N TYR A 89 -4.03 -7.33 1.20
CA TYR A 89 -4.17 -8.65 1.81
C TYR A 89 -3.16 -8.80 2.94
N LEU A 90 -3.51 -9.59 3.92
CA LEU A 90 -2.62 -10.06 4.98
C LEU A 90 -2.54 -11.59 4.89
N GLY A 91 -1.44 -12.11 4.35
CA GLY A 91 -1.39 -13.49 3.88
C GLY A 91 -2.37 -13.72 2.74
N GLU A 92 -3.28 -14.68 2.91
CA GLU A 92 -4.33 -15.02 1.94
C GLU A 92 -5.60 -14.17 2.11
N ASP A 93 -5.79 -13.54 3.28
CA ASP A 93 -7.00 -12.84 3.62
C ASP A 93 -6.99 -11.40 3.09
N ARG A 94 -8.03 -11.04 2.35
CA ARG A 94 -8.25 -9.67 1.94
C ARG A 94 -8.67 -8.83 3.14
N LEU A 95 -7.98 -7.72 3.37
CA LEU A 95 -8.36 -6.76 4.39
C LEU A 95 -9.53 -5.90 3.89
N ASP A 96 -10.56 -5.80 4.71
CA ASP A 96 -11.64 -4.85 4.51
C ASP A 96 -11.17 -3.45 4.89
N TRP A 97 -11.63 -2.44 4.18
CA TRP A 97 -11.31 -1.07 4.53
C TRP A 97 -12.27 -0.55 5.61
N ILE A 98 -11.76 0.31 6.49
CA ILE A 98 -12.58 0.99 7.48
C ILE A 98 -13.51 1.96 6.76
N SER A 99 -14.83 1.72 6.84
CA SER A 99 -15.85 2.54 6.17
C SER A 99 -16.33 3.71 7.03
N GLU A 100 -16.22 3.59 8.35
CA GLU A 100 -16.64 4.62 9.30
C GLU A 100 -15.55 5.70 9.43
N LEU A 101 -15.67 6.73 8.61
CA LEU A 101 -14.77 7.88 8.65
C LEU A 101 -15.40 9.03 9.40
N PRO A 102 -14.59 9.87 10.08
CA PRO A 102 -15.07 11.13 10.65
C PRO A 102 -15.82 11.96 9.60
N PRO A 103 -16.89 12.66 9.99
CA PRO A 103 -17.64 13.51 9.07
C PRO A 103 -16.76 14.63 8.51
N VAL A 104 -17.10 15.09 7.30
CA VAL A 104 -16.54 16.34 6.76
C VAL A 104 -17.17 17.48 7.52
N GLU A 105 -16.35 18.36 8.05
CA GLU A 105 -16.82 19.54 8.78
C GLU A 105 -16.98 20.75 7.85
N GLU A 106 -17.94 21.60 8.16
CA GLU A 106 -18.05 22.92 7.55
C GLU A 106 -17.53 23.96 8.55
N VAL A 107 -16.51 24.69 8.15
CA VAL A 107 -15.94 25.81 8.92
C VAL A 107 -16.18 27.10 8.17
N GLU A 108 -16.43 28.17 8.91
CA GLU A 108 -16.57 29.50 8.33
C GLU A 108 -15.19 30.17 8.26
N VAL A 109 -14.77 30.50 7.04
CA VAL A 109 -13.52 31.22 6.78
C VAL A 109 -13.86 32.48 5.99
N ASN A 110 -13.60 33.64 6.56
CA ASN A 110 -13.89 34.94 5.95
C ASN A 110 -15.36 35.12 5.52
N GLY A 111 -16.31 34.60 6.31
CA GLY A 111 -17.75 34.68 5.99
C GLY A 111 -18.23 33.66 4.94
N GLN A 112 -17.37 32.75 4.51
CA GLN A 112 -17.72 31.68 3.58
C GLN A 112 -17.65 30.31 4.26
N ARG A 113 -18.64 29.44 4.02
CA ARG A 113 -18.62 28.06 4.50
C ARG A 113 -17.72 27.23 3.61
N VAL A 114 -16.66 26.67 4.18
CA VAL A 114 -15.69 25.82 3.51
C VAL A 114 -15.72 24.43 4.14
N LYS A 115 -15.78 23.40 3.30
CA LYS A 115 -15.68 22.01 3.76
C LYS A 115 -14.22 21.67 4.07
N THR A 116 -13.96 21.16 5.29
CA THR A 116 -12.64 20.71 5.70
C THR A 116 -12.61 19.21 5.95
N THR A 117 -11.49 18.57 5.59
CA THR A 117 -11.22 17.15 5.84
C THR A 117 -10.27 16.95 7.02
N THR A 118 -9.98 17.98 7.80
CA THR A 118 -8.96 17.95 8.87
C THR A 118 -9.12 16.75 9.81
N LYS A 119 -10.33 16.49 10.32
CA LYS A 119 -10.58 15.34 11.20
C LYS A 119 -10.34 14.00 10.50
N ARG A 120 -10.61 13.91 9.19
CA ARG A 120 -10.30 12.70 8.41
C ARG A 120 -8.81 12.51 8.25
N ASP A 121 -8.09 13.57 8.01
CA ASP A 121 -6.63 13.53 7.83
C ASP A 121 -5.95 13.19 9.16
N GLU A 122 -6.40 13.74 10.29
CA GLU A 122 -5.96 13.37 11.65
C GLU A 122 -6.26 11.88 11.95
N TYR A 123 -7.44 11.40 11.56
CA TYR A 123 -7.80 10.00 11.71
C TYR A 123 -6.88 9.08 10.90
N ILE A 124 -6.58 9.43 9.66
CA ILE A 124 -5.63 8.67 8.82
C ILE A 124 -4.24 8.63 9.48
N LEU A 125 -3.78 9.74 10.04
CA LEU A 125 -2.50 9.80 10.78
C LEU A 125 -2.52 8.87 12.00
N SER A 126 -3.60 8.84 12.76
CA SER A 126 -3.74 7.95 13.92
C SER A 126 -3.73 6.47 13.51
N LEU A 127 -4.28 6.13 12.34
CA LEU A 127 -4.19 4.77 11.79
C LEU A 127 -2.75 4.41 11.41
N VAL A 128 -2.00 5.32 10.80
CA VAL A 128 -0.58 5.11 10.47
C VAL A 128 0.23 4.83 11.73
N GLU A 129 0.02 5.61 12.79
CA GLU A 129 0.68 5.40 14.08
C GLU A 129 0.31 4.03 14.70
N GLY A 130 -0.98 3.66 14.63
CA GLY A 130 -1.47 2.37 15.09
C GLY A 130 -0.83 1.20 14.34
N VAL A 131 -0.78 1.29 13.02
CA VAL A 131 -0.12 0.29 12.16
C VAL A 131 1.36 0.16 12.49
N ASN A 132 2.09 1.27 12.60
CA ASN A 132 3.52 1.25 12.93
C ASN A 132 3.78 0.66 14.33
N LYS A 133 2.90 0.90 15.32
CA LYS A 133 3.00 0.27 16.64
C LYS A 133 2.81 -1.25 16.58
N LEU A 134 1.83 -1.71 15.80
CA LEU A 134 1.62 -3.16 15.61
C LEU A 134 2.82 -3.83 14.93
N VAL A 135 3.41 -3.16 13.95
CA VAL A 135 4.62 -3.65 13.26
C VAL A 135 5.80 -3.73 14.24
N SER A 136 6.08 -2.66 15.00
CA SER A 136 7.19 -2.63 15.97
C SER A 136 7.00 -3.60 17.13
N GLY A 137 5.76 -3.86 17.57
CA GLY A 137 5.46 -4.85 18.61
C GLY A 137 5.56 -6.30 18.14
N SER A 138 5.63 -6.52 16.83
CA SER A 138 5.77 -7.86 16.23
C SER A 138 7.22 -8.36 16.24
N ASP A 139 8.19 -7.57 16.67
CA ASP A 139 9.62 -7.95 16.76
C ASP A 139 9.92 -8.97 17.89
N GLU A 140 8.95 -9.26 18.77
CA GLU A 140 9.01 -10.42 19.68
C GLU A 140 8.60 -11.72 18.97
N ARG A 141 9.04 -11.93 17.73
CA ARG A 141 8.79 -13.21 17.02
C ARG A 141 9.63 -14.31 17.67
N PRO A 142 9.00 -15.42 18.09
CA PRO A 142 9.78 -16.60 18.45
C PRO A 142 10.58 -17.03 17.21
N THR A 143 11.90 -17.10 17.35
CA THR A 143 12.82 -17.66 16.36
C THR A 143 12.26 -19.01 15.89
N PRO A 144 12.02 -19.23 14.58
CA PRO A 144 11.53 -20.53 14.13
C PRO A 144 12.54 -21.59 14.51
N GLN A 145 12.13 -22.52 15.36
CA GLN A 145 12.90 -23.73 15.63
C GLN A 145 13.07 -24.48 14.30
N PRO A 146 14.27 -25.00 13.98
CA PRO A 146 14.47 -25.77 12.77
C PRO A 146 13.56 -27.02 12.82
N THR A 147 12.55 -27.02 11.97
CA THR A 147 11.69 -28.19 11.76
C THR A 147 12.52 -29.27 11.06
N PRO A 148 12.48 -30.54 11.53
CA PRO A 148 13.19 -31.61 10.83
C PRO A 148 12.67 -31.78 9.41
N GLU A 149 13.59 -31.88 8.48
CA GLU A 149 13.36 -32.03 7.03
C GLU A 149 12.38 -33.16 6.73
N THR A 150 11.21 -32.79 6.21
CA THR A 150 10.29 -33.71 5.55
C THR A 150 10.58 -33.68 4.05
N PRO A 151 10.69 -34.85 3.34
CA PRO A 151 11.14 -34.89 1.96
C PRO A 151 10.16 -34.16 1.02
N GLN A 152 10.74 -33.34 0.14
CA GLN A 152 10.06 -32.52 -0.86
C GLN A 152 9.24 -33.37 -1.83
N PRO A 153 7.96 -33.03 -2.11
CA PRO A 153 7.28 -33.55 -3.27
C PRO A 153 7.71 -32.77 -4.53
N THR A 154 8.09 -33.55 -5.55
CA THR A 154 8.51 -33.16 -6.88
C THR A 154 7.67 -32.03 -7.51
N ARG A 155 8.40 -31.04 -7.98
CA ARG A 155 7.98 -29.89 -8.80
C ARG A 155 7.08 -30.31 -9.98
N ARG A 156 5.78 -29.99 -9.91
CA ARG A 156 4.90 -30.03 -11.07
C ARG A 156 5.05 -28.75 -11.88
N GLU A 157 5.54 -28.89 -13.11
CA GLU A 157 5.60 -27.81 -14.10
C GLU A 157 4.21 -27.20 -14.34
N ARG A 158 4.07 -25.91 -14.03
CA ARG A 158 2.90 -25.12 -14.42
C ARG A 158 3.10 -24.59 -15.84
N LYS A 159 2.19 -24.95 -16.74
CA LYS A 159 2.12 -24.37 -18.09
C LYS A 159 1.94 -22.85 -18.03
N PRO A 160 2.61 -22.08 -18.92
CA PRO A 160 2.49 -20.64 -18.95
C PRO A 160 1.07 -20.21 -19.37
N ARG A 161 0.43 -19.37 -18.57
CA ARG A 161 -0.80 -18.68 -18.95
C ARG A 161 -0.46 -17.58 -19.96
N LYS A 162 -1.17 -17.55 -21.07
CA LYS A 162 -1.06 -16.50 -22.11
C LYS A 162 -1.38 -15.14 -21.49
N SER A 163 -0.38 -14.24 -21.52
CA SER A 163 -0.56 -12.83 -21.18
C SER A 163 -1.36 -12.13 -22.27
N ILE A 164 -2.46 -11.50 -21.92
CA ILE A 164 -3.19 -10.57 -22.79
C ILE A 164 -2.44 -9.24 -22.68
N GLY A 165 -1.66 -8.92 -23.72
CA GLY A 165 -0.96 -7.65 -23.81
C GLY A 165 -1.95 -6.50 -24.04
N LEU A 166 -2.03 -5.58 -23.10
CA LEU A 166 -2.65 -4.27 -23.29
C LEU A 166 -1.56 -3.29 -23.71
N SER A 167 -1.59 -2.95 -25.00
CA SER A 167 -0.76 -1.90 -25.59
C SER A 167 -1.34 -0.55 -25.22
N ILE A 168 -0.59 0.28 -24.48
CA ILE A 168 -0.98 1.67 -24.25
C ILE A 168 -0.26 2.50 -25.31
N SER A 169 -1.05 2.96 -26.30
CA SER A 169 -0.60 3.93 -27.28
C SER A 169 -0.41 5.31 -26.62
N SER A 170 0.80 5.81 -26.69
CA SER A 170 1.14 7.20 -26.35
C SER A 170 0.44 8.15 -27.32
N LEU A 171 -0.47 8.99 -26.80
CA LEU A 171 -0.93 10.19 -27.50
C LEU A 171 0.08 11.31 -27.23
N THR A 172 0.96 11.53 -28.18
CA THR A 172 1.67 12.80 -28.38
C THR A 172 0.68 13.77 -28.99
N ASN A 173 0.33 14.84 -28.28
CA ASN A 173 -0.23 16.05 -28.91
C ASN A 173 0.92 17.01 -29.16
N GLU A 174 1.27 17.15 -30.44
CA GLU A 174 1.88 18.36 -31.03
C GLU A 174 0.72 19.30 -31.40
N GLU A 175 0.74 20.49 -30.87
CA GLU A 175 0.58 21.83 -31.46
C GLU A 175 0.40 22.88 -30.35
#